data_32c380f000f7e2055e99b6a06d44ded5
#
_entry.id   32c380f000f7e2055e99b6a06d44ded5
#
_cell.length_a   1.000
_cell.length_b   1.000
_cell.length_c   1.000
_cell.angle_alpha   90.00
_cell.angle_beta   90.00
_cell.angle_gamma   90.00
#
_symmetry.space_group_name_H-M   'P 1'
#
loop_
_entity.id
_entity.type
_entity.pdbx_description
1 polymer ?
#
loop_
_entity_poly.entity_id
_entity_poly.type
_entity_poly.pdbx_seq_one_letter_code
_entity_poly.pdbx_strand_id
1 'polypeptide(L)'
;MSELPVVMVVEDEHDLQAVIEEALADGGFETDIVSSGEEALTLFRSGMKNYKTLVTDIDVKGCLNGWEVAAQFREADASFPIVYMSGAHADEWASKGVPNSIMLTKPFALAQLVTAISQLLNSIAPNAT
;
A
#
# COMPACT_ATOMS: atom_id res chain seq x y z
N MET A 1 -20.50 5.93 -14.86
CA MET A 1 -19.22 6.54 -14.58
C MET A 1 -18.36 5.58 -13.78
N SER A 2 -17.21 5.30 -14.27
CA SER A 2 -16.34 4.40 -13.56
C SER A 2 -15.46 5.20 -12.61
N GLU A 3 -15.18 4.60 -11.47
CA GLU A 3 -14.28 5.17 -10.50
C GLU A 3 -12.98 4.40 -10.52
N LEU A 4 -11.88 5.11 -10.39
CA LEU A 4 -10.60 4.47 -10.29
C LEU A 4 -10.43 3.87 -8.90
N PRO A 5 -9.78 2.70 -8.79
CA PRO A 5 -9.45 2.17 -7.47
C PRO A 5 -8.56 3.13 -6.71
N VAL A 6 -8.83 3.30 -5.43
CA VAL A 6 -8.08 4.21 -4.58
C VAL A 6 -7.03 3.44 -3.80
N VAL A 7 -5.78 3.89 -3.91
CA VAL A 7 -4.64 3.28 -3.23
C VAL A 7 -4.20 4.23 -2.13
N MET A 8 -4.07 3.70 -0.91
CA MET A 8 -3.50 4.44 0.21
C MET A 8 -1.99 4.23 0.19
N VAL A 9 -1.22 5.32 0.19
CA VAL A 9 0.24 5.25 0.20
C VAL A 9 0.76 5.93 1.46
N VAL A 10 1.58 5.21 2.22
CA VAL A 10 2.24 5.75 3.42
C VAL A 10 3.72 5.91 3.08
N GLU A 11 4.14 7.15 2.94
CA GLU A 11 5.51 7.49 2.55
C GLU A 11 5.79 8.90 3.03
N ASP A 12 6.89 9.10 3.74
CA ASP A 12 7.18 10.42 4.30
C ASP A 12 8.22 11.23 3.49
N GLU A 13 8.76 10.65 2.45
CA GLU A 13 9.71 11.36 1.58
C GLU A 13 8.96 12.01 0.43
N HIS A 14 8.96 13.34 0.38
CA HIS A 14 8.14 14.09 -0.57
C HIS A 14 8.48 13.81 -2.03
N ASP A 15 9.76 13.65 -2.34
CA ASP A 15 10.14 13.37 -3.72
C ASP A 15 9.60 12.03 -4.18
N LEU A 16 9.63 11.04 -3.32
CA LEU A 16 9.10 9.72 -3.65
C LEU A 16 7.58 9.75 -3.74
N GLN A 17 6.92 10.53 -2.87
CA GLN A 17 5.46 10.70 -2.95
C GLN A 17 5.04 11.17 -4.33
N ALA A 18 5.72 12.17 -4.86
CA ALA A 18 5.34 12.78 -6.14
C ALA A 18 5.46 11.79 -7.29
N VAL A 19 6.57 11.02 -7.33
CA VAL A 19 6.75 10.08 -8.44
C VAL A 19 5.84 8.87 -8.32
N ILE A 20 5.54 8.44 -7.09
CA ILE A 20 4.58 7.35 -6.88
C ILE A 20 3.19 7.80 -7.35
N GLU A 21 2.78 8.99 -6.96
CA GLU A 21 1.47 9.50 -7.33
C GLU A 21 1.30 9.54 -8.84
N GLU A 22 2.32 10.04 -9.53
CA GLU A 22 2.27 10.13 -10.99
C GLU A 22 2.20 8.74 -11.63
N ALA A 23 3.03 7.81 -11.15
CA ALA A 23 3.05 6.46 -11.71
C ALA A 23 1.72 5.75 -11.51
N LEU A 24 1.11 5.91 -10.34
CA LEU A 24 -0.16 5.26 -10.07
C LEU A 24 -1.29 5.88 -10.87
N ALA A 25 -1.26 7.21 -11.05
CA ALA A 25 -2.26 7.86 -11.91
C ALA A 25 -2.16 7.34 -13.35
N ASP A 26 -0.93 7.21 -13.86
CA ASP A 26 -0.72 6.67 -15.20
C ASP A 26 -1.19 5.21 -15.30
N GLY A 27 -1.12 4.48 -14.20
CA GLY A 27 -1.55 3.08 -14.15
C GLY A 27 -3.04 2.90 -13.93
N GLY A 28 -3.80 3.98 -13.80
CA GLY A 28 -5.25 3.92 -13.65
C GLY A 28 -5.73 3.89 -12.22
N PHE A 29 -4.93 4.39 -11.27
CA PHE A 29 -5.29 4.42 -9.86
C PHE A 29 -5.40 5.84 -9.35
N GLU A 30 -6.31 6.03 -8.39
CA GLU A 30 -6.35 7.25 -7.61
C GLU A 30 -5.53 7.01 -6.34
N THR A 31 -4.85 8.04 -5.83
CA THR A 31 -3.93 7.88 -4.72
C THR A 31 -4.25 8.85 -3.60
N ASP A 32 -4.27 8.36 -2.37
CA ASP A 32 -4.22 9.20 -1.19
C ASP A 32 -2.89 8.93 -0.52
N ILE A 33 -2.04 9.96 -0.42
CA ILE A 33 -0.72 9.80 0.17
C ILE A 33 -0.69 10.48 1.53
N VAL A 34 -0.20 9.76 2.52
CA VAL A 34 -0.04 10.26 3.88
C VAL A 34 1.40 10.03 4.32
N SER A 35 1.82 10.72 5.37
CA SER A 35 3.20 10.68 5.83
C SER A 35 3.40 9.78 7.05
N SER A 36 2.34 9.24 7.61
CA SER A 36 2.45 8.39 8.80
C SER A 36 1.39 7.29 8.77
N GLY A 37 1.66 6.22 9.51
CA GLY A 37 0.71 5.13 9.63
C GLY A 37 -0.54 5.54 10.38
N GLU A 38 -0.38 6.44 11.35
CA GLU A 38 -1.54 6.94 12.11
C GLU A 38 -2.51 7.66 11.21
N GLU A 39 -2.01 8.50 10.30
CA GLU A 39 -2.86 9.18 9.33
C GLU A 39 -3.60 8.17 8.43
N ALA A 40 -2.87 7.15 7.98
CA ALA A 40 -3.46 6.13 7.12
C ALA A 40 -4.61 5.43 7.81
N LEU A 41 -4.42 5.06 9.08
CA LEU A 41 -5.46 4.36 9.82
C LEU A 41 -6.66 5.26 10.10
N THR A 42 -6.41 6.54 10.36
CA THR A 42 -7.50 7.49 10.57
C THR A 42 -8.38 7.58 9.32
N LEU A 43 -7.76 7.72 8.16
CA LEU A 43 -8.51 7.80 6.91
C LEU A 43 -9.21 6.50 6.57
N PHE A 44 -8.52 5.39 6.78
CA PHE A 44 -9.09 4.07 6.50
C PHE A 44 -10.33 3.81 7.36
N ARG A 45 -10.23 4.14 8.64
CA ARG A 45 -11.31 3.90 9.60
C ARG A 45 -12.46 4.89 9.47
N SER A 46 -12.21 6.02 8.81
CA SER A 46 -13.27 7.02 8.62
C SER A 46 -14.38 6.52 7.71
N GLY A 47 -14.06 5.57 6.81
CA GLY A 47 -15.04 5.05 5.88
C GLY A 47 -15.43 6.02 4.78
N MET A 48 -14.75 7.17 4.67
CA MET A 48 -15.12 8.17 3.68
C MET A 48 -14.73 7.76 2.26
N LYS A 49 -13.73 6.91 2.12
CA LYS A 49 -13.32 6.36 0.84
C LYS A 49 -13.16 4.86 0.95
N ASN A 50 -13.38 4.19 -0.16
CA ASN A 50 -13.22 2.74 -0.24
C ASN A 50 -11.84 2.42 -0.79
N TYR A 51 -10.86 2.33 0.09
CA TYR A 51 -9.49 2.02 -0.31
C TYR A 51 -9.38 0.57 -0.73
N LYS A 52 -8.63 0.33 -1.81
CA LYS A 52 -8.48 -1.01 -2.38
C LYS A 52 -7.13 -1.64 -2.09
N THR A 53 -6.13 -0.85 -1.75
CA THR A 53 -4.77 -1.34 -1.52
C THR A 53 -4.05 -0.39 -0.59
N LEU A 54 -3.17 -0.94 0.23
CA LEU A 54 -2.23 -0.18 1.04
C LEU A 54 -0.83 -0.40 0.49
N VAL A 55 -0.12 0.69 0.21
CA VAL A 55 1.31 0.67 -0.09
C VAL A 55 1.98 1.42 1.04
N THR A 56 2.88 0.77 1.77
CA THR A 56 3.50 1.41 2.92
C THR A 56 5.00 1.18 2.97
N ASP A 57 5.74 2.25 3.24
CA ASP A 57 7.12 2.14 3.66
C ASP A 57 7.15 1.49 5.05
N ILE A 58 8.21 0.77 5.35
CA ILE A 58 8.37 0.16 6.66
C ILE A 58 8.78 1.20 7.69
N ASP A 59 9.76 2.04 7.35
CA ASP A 59 10.27 3.07 8.26
C ASP A 59 9.56 4.39 7.98
N VAL A 60 8.39 4.57 8.59
CA VAL A 60 7.65 5.82 8.45
C VAL A 60 7.67 6.56 9.77
N LYS A 61 7.45 7.87 9.70
CA LYS A 61 7.38 8.71 10.88
C LYS A 61 6.17 8.34 11.73
N GLY A 62 6.30 8.59 13.03
CA GLY A 62 5.24 8.32 13.97
C GLY A 62 5.53 7.09 14.80
N CYS A 63 4.52 6.61 15.51
CA CYS A 63 4.68 5.49 16.43
C CYS A 63 4.51 4.13 15.78
N LEU A 64 3.86 4.08 14.61
CA LEU A 64 3.59 2.81 13.93
C LEU A 64 4.51 2.65 12.73
N ASN A 65 5.17 1.51 12.63
CA ASN A 65 5.93 1.20 11.43
C ASN A 65 5.01 0.53 10.39
N GLY A 66 5.54 0.26 9.20
CA GLY A 66 4.74 -0.31 8.13
C GLY A 66 4.18 -1.68 8.43
N TRP A 67 4.92 -2.51 9.18
CA TRP A 67 4.42 -3.83 9.58
C TRP A 67 3.16 -3.70 10.43
N GLU A 68 3.19 -2.77 11.37
CA GLU A 68 2.07 -2.55 12.30
C GLU A 68 0.85 -1.98 11.60
N VAL A 69 1.07 -1.03 10.69
CA VAL A 69 -0.02 -0.44 9.93
C VAL A 69 -0.74 -1.50 9.10
N ALA A 70 0.04 -2.31 8.38
CA ALA A 70 -0.52 -3.37 7.55
C ALA A 70 -1.30 -4.38 8.38
N ALA A 71 -0.78 -4.74 9.54
CA ALA A 71 -1.47 -5.68 10.42
C ALA A 71 -2.83 -5.15 10.83
N GLN A 72 -2.92 -3.84 11.11
CA GLN A 72 -4.19 -3.25 11.51
C GLN A 72 -5.17 -3.16 10.35
N PHE A 73 -4.70 -2.92 9.12
CA PHE A 73 -5.57 -3.00 7.96
C PHE A 73 -6.13 -4.41 7.80
N ARG A 74 -5.28 -5.43 8.02
CA ARG A 74 -5.71 -6.83 7.90
C ARG A 74 -6.63 -7.27 9.03
N GLU A 75 -6.56 -6.63 10.18
CA GLU A 75 -7.54 -6.88 11.24
C GLU A 75 -8.94 -6.47 10.79
N ALA A 76 -9.03 -5.38 10.05
CA ALA A 76 -10.31 -4.90 9.55
C ALA A 76 -10.79 -5.69 8.34
N ASP A 77 -9.86 -6.16 7.51
CA ASP A 77 -10.17 -6.92 6.29
C ASP A 77 -9.04 -7.90 6.05
N ALA A 78 -9.30 -9.17 6.31
CA ALA A 78 -8.27 -10.22 6.30
C ALA A 78 -7.63 -10.41 4.92
N SER A 79 -8.28 -9.94 3.85
CA SER A 79 -7.78 -10.09 2.48
C SER A 79 -7.28 -8.79 1.90
N PHE A 80 -7.13 -7.74 2.72
CA PHE A 80 -6.79 -6.42 2.20
C PHE A 80 -5.43 -6.46 1.49
N PRO A 81 -5.35 -5.98 0.25
CA PRO A 81 -4.10 -6.02 -0.50
C PRO A 81 -3.04 -5.09 0.10
N ILE A 82 -1.86 -5.62 0.34
CA ILE A 82 -0.76 -4.91 0.99
C ILE A 82 0.50 -5.02 0.14
N VAL A 83 1.14 -3.88 -0.12
CA VAL A 83 2.47 -3.80 -0.73
C VAL A 83 3.37 -3.04 0.23
N TYR A 84 4.50 -3.63 0.59
CA TYR A 84 5.51 -2.99 1.42
C TYR A 84 6.64 -2.45 0.55
N MET A 85 7.26 -1.37 1.03
CA MET A 85 8.47 -0.82 0.41
C MET A 85 9.55 -0.69 1.48
N SER A 86 10.76 -1.17 1.21
CA SER A 86 11.85 -1.02 2.18
C SER A 86 13.21 -1.18 1.53
N GLY A 87 14.18 -0.37 1.97
CA GLY A 87 15.58 -0.56 1.61
C GLY A 87 16.33 -1.35 2.66
N ALA A 88 15.99 -1.15 3.94
CA ALA A 88 16.78 -1.71 5.04
C ALA A 88 16.15 -2.99 5.62
N HIS A 89 14.85 -3.16 5.49
CA HIS A 89 14.13 -4.20 6.22
C HIS A 89 13.42 -5.21 5.33
N ALA A 90 13.76 -5.24 4.03
CA ALA A 90 13.08 -6.15 3.10
C ALA A 90 13.28 -7.61 3.49
N ASP A 91 14.42 -7.95 4.08
CA ASP A 91 14.72 -9.32 4.48
C ASP A 91 13.87 -9.78 5.67
N GLU A 92 13.19 -8.89 6.35
CA GLU A 92 12.31 -9.23 7.47
C GLU A 92 10.89 -9.59 7.01
N TRP A 93 10.59 -9.44 5.74
CA TRP A 93 9.24 -9.66 5.23
C TRP A 93 8.72 -11.06 5.52
N ALA A 94 9.58 -12.07 5.38
CA ALA A 94 9.13 -13.45 5.57
C ALA A 94 8.61 -13.68 7.00
N SER A 95 9.17 -12.96 7.99
CA SER A 95 8.75 -13.15 9.38
C SER A 95 7.74 -12.11 9.85
N LYS A 96 7.74 -10.91 9.27
CA LYS A 96 6.94 -9.80 9.78
C LYS A 96 5.81 -9.37 8.85
N GLY A 97 5.87 -9.72 7.57
CA GLY A 97 4.85 -9.33 6.61
C GLY A 97 3.58 -10.13 6.78
N VAL A 98 2.45 -9.51 6.47
CA VAL A 98 1.19 -10.24 6.48
C VAL A 98 1.15 -11.22 5.30
N PRO A 99 0.42 -12.33 5.43
CA PRO A 99 0.33 -13.28 4.33
C PRO A 99 -0.26 -12.65 3.06
N ASN A 100 0.19 -13.13 1.92
CA ASN A 100 -0.31 -12.68 0.60
C ASN A 100 -0.06 -11.20 0.37
N SER A 101 1.08 -10.71 0.82
CA SER A 101 1.54 -9.36 0.56
C SER A 101 2.73 -9.41 -0.37
N ILE A 102 3.14 -8.24 -0.85
CA ILE A 102 4.31 -8.12 -1.74
C ILE A 102 5.29 -7.15 -1.10
N MET A 103 6.58 -7.47 -1.17
CA MET A 103 7.64 -6.58 -0.71
C MET A 103 8.42 -6.09 -1.93
N LEU A 104 8.56 -4.77 -2.04
CA LEU A 104 9.40 -4.15 -3.05
C LEU A 104 10.64 -3.58 -2.37
N THR A 105 11.80 -4.03 -2.79
CA THR A 105 13.06 -3.56 -2.23
C THR A 105 13.48 -2.28 -2.91
N LYS A 106 13.75 -1.25 -2.12
CA LYS A 106 14.24 0.02 -2.65
C LYS A 106 15.70 -0.08 -3.06
N PRO A 107 16.12 0.51 -4.18
CA PRO A 107 15.25 1.19 -5.14
C PRO A 107 14.53 0.19 -6.04
N PHE A 108 13.32 0.53 -6.43
CA PHE A 108 12.54 -0.32 -7.35
C PHE A 108 12.06 0.53 -8.52
N ALA A 109 11.72 -0.13 -9.63
CA ALA A 109 11.13 0.58 -10.75
C ALA A 109 9.66 0.84 -10.45
N LEU A 110 9.18 2.03 -10.83
CA LEU A 110 7.77 2.37 -10.55
C LEU A 110 6.81 1.41 -11.25
N ALA A 111 7.19 0.86 -12.39
CA ALA A 111 6.38 -0.16 -13.04
C ALA A 111 6.19 -1.40 -12.18
N GLN A 112 7.18 -1.72 -11.33
CA GLN A 112 7.05 -2.85 -10.41
C GLN A 112 5.94 -2.60 -9.38
N LEU A 113 5.81 -1.35 -8.93
CA LEU A 113 4.77 -0.99 -7.97
C LEU A 113 3.39 -1.13 -8.60
N VAL A 114 3.22 -0.59 -9.81
CA VAL A 114 1.95 -0.70 -10.53
C VAL A 114 1.60 -2.17 -10.75
N THR A 115 2.57 -2.96 -11.17
CA THR A 115 2.35 -4.39 -11.41
C THR A 115 1.95 -5.11 -10.12
N ALA A 116 2.64 -4.81 -9.01
CA ALA A 116 2.33 -5.45 -7.73
C ALA A 116 0.90 -5.17 -7.29
N ILE A 117 0.46 -3.92 -7.39
CA ILE A 117 -0.90 -3.55 -7.04
C ILE A 117 -1.89 -4.27 -7.94
N SER A 118 -1.63 -4.27 -9.24
CA SER A 118 -2.52 -4.92 -10.21
C SER A 118 -2.63 -6.42 -9.96
N GLN A 119 -1.51 -7.07 -9.63
CA GLN A 119 -1.52 -8.50 -9.33
C GLN A 119 -2.38 -8.80 -8.11
N LEU A 120 -2.24 -7.99 -7.05
CA LEU A 120 -3.00 -8.23 -5.84
C LEU A 120 -4.49 -8.01 -6.08
N LEU A 121 -4.85 -6.96 -6.81
CA LEU A 121 -6.26 -6.71 -7.10
C LEU A 121 -6.87 -7.80 -7.95
N ASN A 122 -6.12 -8.31 -8.92
CA ASN A 122 -6.61 -9.40 -9.77
C ASN A 122 -6.74 -10.71 -9.01
N SER A 123 -5.85 -10.96 -8.06
CA SER A 123 -5.87 -12.24 -7.33
C SER A 123 -7.03 -12.34 -6.35
N ILE A 124 -7.57 -11.21 -5.88
CA ILE A 124 -8.72 -11.23 -4.99
C ILE A 124 -10.04 -11.11 -5.75
N ALA A 125 -9.97 -10.88 -7.05
CA ALA A 125 -11.18 -10.84 -7.86
C ALA A 125 -11.80 -12.22 -7.78
N PRO A 126 -13.03 -12.30 -7.44
CA PRO A 126 -13.67 -13.58 -7.30
C PRO A 126 -13.64 -14.26 -8.61
N ASN A 127 -13.21 -14.94 -8.67
CA ASN A 127 -13.26 -15.57 -9.67
C ASN A 127 -14.41 -15.81 -10.07
N ALA A 128 -14.74 -15.23 -10.23
CA ALA A 128 -15.87 -15.26 -10.59
C ALA A 128 -16.25 -16.53 -10.93
N THR A 129 -16.19 -16.88 -10.72
CA THR A 129 -16.67 -17.92 -10.96
C THR A 129 -16.79 -18.45 -10.85
#